data_d3334dff882cf205df630d58469d02f4
#
_entry.id   d3334dff882cf205df630d58469d02f4
#
_cell.length_a   1.000
_cell.length_b   1.000
_cell.length_c   1.000
_cell.angle_alpha   90.00
_cell.angle_beta   90.00
_cell.angle_gamma   90.00
#
_symmetry.space_group_name_H-M   'P 1'
#
loop_
_entity.id
_entity.type
_entity.pdbx_description
1 polymer ?
#
loop_
_entity_poly.entity_id
_entity_poly.type
_entity_poly.pdbx_seq_one_letter_code
_entity_poly.pdbx_strand_id
1 'polypeptide(L)'
;MNKLFLLSTVFFCLTGCASVSYPDQNRIVEETISYSTSRCFGACPVYSVTIQPSGAVHFNGERFTKVVGEQDIIVSPGIYKKLSSQLSRYKPAPGKVENNYNCVNKATDHQTVSFVWTDKSGVETKLDHYMGCMNSSDKSFNQFIEQLPEMLGINDLIR
;
A
#
# COMPACT_ATOMS: atom_id res chain seq x y z
N MET A 1 -72.07 44.06 -13.00
CA MET A 1 -70.80 44.57 -12.52
C MET A 1 -70.11 43.43 -11.76
N ASN A 2 -69.43 42.59 -12.49
CA ASN A 2 -68.74 41.41 -11.91
C ASN A 2 -67.24 41.64 -11.99
N LYS A 3 -66.59 41.75 -10.83
CA LYS A 3 -65.13 41.78 -10.72
C LYS A 3 -64.57 40.34 -10.60
N LEU A 4 -63.89 39.94 -11.64
CA LEU A 4 -63.17 38.64 -11.69
C LEU A 4 -61.83 38.84 -11.05
N PHE A 5 -61.58 38.14 -9.91
CA PHE A 5 -60.29 38.11 -9.26
C PHE A 5 -59.49 36.90 -9.83
N LEU A 6 -58.41 37.22 -10.57
CA LEU A 6 -57.41 36.24 -11.00
C LEU A 6 -56.41 36.02 -9.89
N LEU A 7 -56.44 34.81 -9.26
CA LEU A 7 -55.39 34.34 -8.37
C LEU A 7 -54.26 33.79 -9.25
N SER A 8 -53.11 34.48 -9.26
CA SER A 8 -51.87 34.03 -9.86
C SER A 8 -51.10 33.18 -8.81
N THR A 9 -51.10 31.85 -8.98
CA THR A 9 -50.29 30.94 -8.22
C THR A 9 -48.88 30.91 -8.79
N VAL A 10 -47.91 31.52 -8.06
CA VAL A 10 -46.49 31.44 -8.38
C VAL A 10 -45.98 30.09 -7.88
N PHE A 11 -45.63 29.20 -8.80
CA PHE A 11 -45.00 27.90 -8.51
C PHE A 11 -43.49 28.10 -8.37
N PHE A 12 -42.99 28.07 -7.15
CA PHE A 12 -41.55 28.20 -6.81
C PHE A 12 -40.89 26.86 -7.01
N CYS A 13 -40.23 26.62 -8.15
CA CYS A 13 -39.39 25.45 -8.37
C CYS A 13 -38.09 25.59 -7.58
N LEU A 14 -37.98 24.90 -6.43
CA LEU A 14 -36.73 24.68 -5.72
C LEU A 14 -35.92 23.64 -6.47
N THR A 15 -35.03 24.06 -7.36
CA THR A 15 -34.00 23.21 -7.94
C THR A 15 -32.89 22.98 -6.90
N GLY A 16 -33.05 21.92 -6.12
CA GLY A 16 -31.98 21.46 -5.22
C GLY A 16 -30.80 20.91 -6.04
N CYS A 17 -29.68 21.64 -6.08
CA CYS A 17 -28.41 21.11 -6.56
C CYS A 17 -27.96 20.02 -5.59
N ALA A 18 -28.17 18.75 -5.90
CA ALA A 18 -27.52 17.66 -5.24
C ALA A 18 -26.03 17.68 -5.62
N SER A 19 -25.17 18.11 -4.70
CA SER A 19 -23.73 18.01 -4.85
C SER A 19 -23.36 16.53 -4.82
N VAL A 20 -23.09 15.94 -5.98
CA VAL A 20 -22.49 14.61 -6.07
C VAL A 20 -21.04 14.74 -5.64
N SER A 21 -20.76 14.39 -4.39
CA SER A 21 -19.40 14.27 -3.91
C SER A 21 -18.76 13.05 -4.59
N TYR A 22 -17.98 13.28 -5.64
CA TYR A 22 -17.09 12.25 -6.15
C TYR A 22 -16.07 11.91 -5.06
N PRO A 23 -15.85 10.63 -4.75
CA PRO A 23 -14.75 10.26 -3.86
C PRO A 23 -13.46 10.77 -4.48
N ASP A 24 -12.76 11.61 -3.75
CA ASP A 24 -11.45 12.14 -4.15
C ASP A 24 -10.48 10.96 -4.27
N GLN A 25 -10.28 10.48 -5.50
CA GLN A 25 -9.36 9.38 -5.84
C GLN A 25 -7.89 9.74 -5.56
N ASN A 26 -7.61 10.97 -5.18
CA ASN A 26 -6.28 11.48 -4.88
C ASN A 26 -6.02 11.58 -3.37
N ARG A 27 -6.91 11.07 -2.54
CA ARG A 27 -6.68 10.99 -1.10
C ARG A 27 -5.63 9.93 -0.84
N ILE A 28 -4.36 10.35 -0.76
CA ILE A 28 -3.31 9.51 -0.22
C ILE A 28 -3.76 9.15 1.20
N VAL A 29 -4.24 7.91 1.36
CA VAL A 29 -4.59 7.41 2.69
C VAL A 29 -3.28 7.40 3.45
N GLU A 30 -3.18 8.21 4.51
CA GLU A 30 -2.00 8.26 5.36
C GLU A 30 -1.97 7.01 6.22
N GLU A 31 -1.47 5.92 5.64
CA GLU A 31 -1.30 4.63 6.28
C GLU A 31 0.18 4.42 6.60
N THR A 32 0.45 3.69 7.66
CA THR A 32 1.78 3.11 7.85
C THR A 32 1.89 1.88 6.95
N ILE A 33 2.98 1.77 6.20
CA ILE A 33 3.26 0.63 5.35
C ILE A 33 4.42 -0.13 5.97
N SER A 34 4.20 -1.41 6.28
CA SER A 34 5.27 -2.31 6.71
C SER A 34 5.46 -3.40 5.68
N TYR A 35 6.70 -3.85 5.48
CA TYR A 35 6.95 -5.08 4.77
C TYR A 35 8.05 -5.89 5.47
N SER A 36 7.98 -7.21 5.32
CA SER A 36 8.97 -8.13 5.88
C SER A 36 9.29 -9.24 4.89
N THR A 37 10.51 -9.74 4.97
CA THR A 37 10.99 -10.86 4.15
C THR A 37 11.09 -12.11 5.01
N SER A 38 10.60 -13.26 4.52
CA SER A 38 10.73 -14.54 5.19
C SER A 38 12.08 -15.20 4.92
N ARG A 39 12.32 -16.31 5.57
CA ARG A 39 13.43 -17.22 5.24
C ARG A 39 13.20 -17.87 3.88
N CYS A 40 14.27 -18.25 3.21
CA CYS A 40 14.30 -19.13 2.04
C CYS A 40 15.21 -20.34 2.30
N PHE A 41 15.34 -21.21 1.33
CA PHE A 41 16.39 -22.25 1.36
C PHE A 41 17.72 -21.62 0.92
N GLY A 42 18.49 -21.10 1.91
CA GLY A 42 19.77 -20.44 1.68
C GLY A 42 19.98 -19.21 2.57
N ALA A 43 20.86 -18.32 2.13
CA ALA A 43 21.27 -17.10 2.83
C ALA A 43 20.45 -15.87 2.41
N CYS A 44 19.13 -16.00 2.32
CA CYS A 44 18.28 -14.86 2.03
C CYS A 44 18.21 -13.90 3.22
N PRO A 45 18.38 -12.60 3.02
CA PRO A 45 18.22 -11.63 4.08
C PRO A 45 16.80 -11.67 4.67
N VAL A 46 16.70 -11.72 6.00
CA VAL A 46 15.45 -11.67 6.76
C VAL A 46 15.44 -10.36 7.52
N TYR A 47 14.46 -9.52 7.23
CA TYR A 47 14.33 -8.19 7.84
C TYR A 47 12.88 -7.69 7.71
N SER A 48 12.57 -6.69 8.50
CA SER A 48 11.33 -5.93 8.39
C SER A 48 11.61 -4.43 8.25
N VAL A 49 10.69 -3.75 7.60
CA VAL A 49 10.74 -2.30 7.39
C VAL A 49 9.36 -1.72 7.61
N THR A 50 9.30 -0.61 8.33
CA THR A 50 8.09 0.18 8.48
C THR A 50 8.35 1.59 7.97
N ILE A 51 7.51 2.10 7.07
CA ILE A 51 7.59 3.47 6.57
C ILE A 51 6.31 4.23 6.88
N GLN A 52 6.48 5.44 7.41
CA GLN A 52 5.41 6.37 7.74
C GLN A 52 5.22 7.44 6.64
N PRO A 53 4.04 8.07 6.54
CA PRO A 53 3.79 9.18 5.60
C PRO A 53 4.76 10.35 5.73
N SER A 54 5.33 10.55 6.93
CA SER A 54 6.38 11.54 7.22
C SER A 54 7.72 11.27 6.53
N GLY A 55 7.93 10.03 6.04
CA GLY A 55 9.22 9.56 5.54
C GLY A 55 10.10 8.92 6.62
N ALA A 56 9.61 8.75 7.85
CA ALA A 56 10.32 7.96 8.85
C ALA A 56 10.30 6.49 8.45
N VAL A 57 11.48 5.86 8.42
CA VAL A 57 11.70 4.45 8.07
C VAL A 57 12.36 3.77 9.25
N HIS A 58 11.72 2.72 9.76
CA HIS A 58 12.27 1.85 10.78
C HIS A 58 12.64 0.51 10.14
N PHE A 59 13.91 0.17 10.16
CA PHE A 59 14.47 -1.10 9.68
C PHE A 59 14.82 -1.99 10.86
N ASN A 60 14.53 -3.28 10.75
CA ASN A 60 15.01 -4.29 11.71
C ASN A 60 15.58 -5.50 10.95
N GLY A 61 16.90 -5.63 10.98
CA GLY A 61 17.62 -6.76 10.41
C GLY A 61 17.65 -7.95 11.38
N GLU A 62 17.21 -9.12 10.91
CA GLU A 62 17.15 -10.33 11.75
C GLU A 62 18.25 -11.33 11.41
N ARG A 63 18.43 -11.61 10.12
CA ARG A 63 19.35 -12.67 9.68
C ARG A 63 19.84 -12.42 8.25
N PHE A 64 21.11 -12.71 8.00
CA PHE A 64 21.77 -12.53 6.70
C PHE A 64 21.68 -11.09 6.17
N THR A 65 21.51 -10.15 7.05
CA THR A 65 21.65 -8.71 6.78
C THR A 65 23.02 -8.24 7.28
N LYS A 66 23.58 -7.21 6.65
CA LYS A 66 24.84 -6.59 7.08
C LYS A 66 24.70 -5.95 8.46
N VAL A 67 23.54 -5.33 8.72
CA VAL A 67 23.19 -4.81 10.05
C VAL A 67 22.10 -5.68 10.64
N VAL A 68 22.36 -6.22 11.83
CA VAL A 68 21.37 -6.95 12.64
C VAL A 68 20.88 -6.03 13.75
N GLY A 69 19.55 -6.00 13.96
CA GLY A 69 18.88 -5.10 14.89
C GLY A 69 18.26 -3.89 14.20
N GLU A 70 17.86 -2.94 15.02
CA GLU A 70 17.03 -1.80 14.61
C GLU A 70 17.89 -0.63 14.11
N GLN A 71 17.40 0.04 13.06
CA GLN A 71 17.94 1.30 12.51
C GLN A 71 16.82 2.22 12.07
N ASP A 72 16.90 3.47 12.47
CA ASP A 72 15.98 4.51 12.02
C ASP A 72 16.63 5.37 10.93
N ILE A 73 15.89 5.59 9.85
CA ILE A 73 16.30 6.39 8.71
C ILE A 73 15.17 7.37 8.38
N ILE A 74 15.52 8.49 7.78
CA ILE A 74 14.55 9.46 7.27
C ILE A 74 14.75 9.59 5.77
N VAL A 75 13.69 9.31 5.02
CA VAL A 75 13.63 9.60 3.58
C VAL A 75 12.67 10.76 3.32
N SER A 76 12.71 11.33 2.12
CA SER A 76 11.74 12.39 1.80
C SER A 76 10.31 11.85 1.80
N PRO A 77 9.30 12.63 2.22
CA PRO A 77 7.88 12.22 2.12
C PRO A 77 7.45 11.86 0.69
N GLY A 78 8.17 12.37 -0.33
CA GLY A 78 7.96 11.97 -1.72
C GLY A 78 8.25 10.50 -2.00
N ILE A 79 9.19 9.90 -1.28
CA ILE A 79 9.49 8.45 -1.35
C ILE A 79 8.31 7.63 -0.85
N TYR A 80 7.74 8.02 0.31
CA TYR A 80 6.52 7.37 0.81
C TYR A 80 5.38 7.45 -0.21
N LYS A 81 5.12 8.63 -0.78
CA LYS A 81 4.07 8.83 -1.78
C LYS A 81 4.28 7.96 -3.02
N LYS A 82 5.52 7.88 -3.51
CA LYS A 82 5.89 7.02 -4.65
C LYS A 82 5.65 5.55 -4.32
N LEU A 83 6.12 5.08 -3.15
CA LEU A 83 5.92 3.72 -2.67
C LEU A 83 4.43 3.36 -2.56
N SER A 84 3.66 4.17 -1.83
CA SER A 84 2.22 3.99 -1.62
C SER A 84 1.45 3.93 -2.95
N SER A 85 1.76 4.84 -3.89
CA SER A 85 1.16 4.85 -5.22
C SER A 85 1.48 3.59 -6.03
N GLN A 86 2.72 3.10 -5.99
CA GLN A 86 3.13 1.89 -6.71
C GLN A 86 2.54 0.62 -6.09
N LEU A 87 2.43 0.55 -4.76
CA LEU A 87 1.84 -0.57 -4.05
C LEU A 87 0.30 -0.61 -4.14
N SER A 88 -0.36 0.52 -4.42
CA SER A 88 -1.83 0.60 -4.43
C SER A 88 -2.49 -0.42 -5.37
N ARG A 89 -1.84 -0.76 -6.49
CA ARG A 89 -2.33 -1.76 -7.46
C ARG A 89 -2.31 -3.20 -6.96
N TYR A 90 -1.54 -3.47 -5.91
CA TYR A 90 -1.37 -4.79 -5.32
C TYR A 90 -2.09 -4.91 -3.97
N LYS A 91 -2.53 -3.77 -3.41
CA LYS A 91 -3.15 -3.72 -2.10
C LYS A 91 -4.53 -4.37 -2.13
N PRO A 92 -4.81 -5.34 -1.24
CA PRO A 92 -6.15 -5.90 -1.07
C PRO A 92 -7.18 -4.85 -0.64
N ALA A 93 -8.47 -5.23 -0.69
CA ALA A 93 -9.52 -4.41 -0.10
C ALA A 93 -9.27 -4.20 1.40
N PRO A 94 -9.66 -3.04 1.98
CA PRO A 94 -9.40 -2.73 3.38
C PRO A 94 -9.81 -3.86 4.34
N GLY A 95 -8.94 -4.20 5.27
CA GLY A 95 -9.15 -5.26 6.26
C GLY A 95 -9.06 -6.68 5.72
N LYS A 96 -8.65 -6.88 4.46
CA LYS A 96 -8.49 -8.21 3.86
C LYS A 96 -7.04 -8.69 3.94
N VAL A 97 -6.92 -10.03 3.95
CA VAL A 97 -5.63 -10.74 3.82
C VAL A 97 -5.68 -11.55 2.53
N GLU A 98 -4.70 -11.30 1.65
CA GLU A 98 -4.57 -12.02 0.38
C GLU A 98 -3.17 -12.61 0.23
N ASN A 99 -3.03 -13.60 -0.65
CA ASN A 99 -1.75 -14.20 -0.99
C ASN A 99 -1.77 -14.79 -2.40
N ASN A 100 -0.57 -15.09 -2.94
CA ASN A 100 -0.39 -15.75 -4.25
C ASN A 100 0.16 -17.17 -4.14
N TYR A 101 0.05 -17.84 -2.98
CA TYR A 101 0.66 -19.16 -2.74
C TYR A 101 0.21 -20.26 -3.70
N ASN A 102 -0.97 -20.13 -4.33
CA ASN A 102 -1.55 -21.11 -5.26
C ASN A 102 -1.26 -20.79 -6.72
N CYS A 103 -0.22 -20.03 -7.04
CA CYS A 103 0.16 -19.75 -8.42
C CYS A 103 0.55 -21.04 -9.18
N VAL A 104 0.18 -21.11 -10.48
CA VAL A 104 0.32 -22.34 -11.31
C VAL A 104 1.80 -22.66 -11.59
N ASN A 105 2.59 -21.65 -11.95
CA ASN A 105 4.02 -21.80 -12.23
C ASN A 105 4.83 -21.30 -11.05
N LYS A 106 5.38 -22.23 -10.27
CA LYS A 106 6.00 -21.97 -8.99
C LYS A 106 7.40 -22.58 -8.93
N ALA A 107 8.40 -21.74 -8.73
CA ALA A 107 9.73 -22.20 -8.30
C ALA A 107 9.71 -22.40 -6.77
N THR A 108 10.44 -23.40 -6.27
CA THR A 108 10.56 -23.67 -4.83
C THR A 108 11.63 -22.78 -4.18
N ASP A 109 11.66 -22.80 -2.86
CA ASP A 109 12.78 -22.28 -2.06
C ASP A 109 12.97 -20.75 -2.07
N HIS A 110 11.98 -19.99 -2.58
CA HIS A 110 11.96 -18.54 -2.56
C HIS A 110 11.37 -17.98 -1.25
N GLN A 111 11.66 -16.70 -0.99
CA GLN A 111 11.07 -15.96 0.12
C GLN A 111 9.61 -15.62 -0.16
N THR A 112 8.87 -15.42 0.93
CA THR A 112 7.63 -14.63 0.93
C THR A 112 7.94 -13.23 1.40
N VAL A 113 7.40 -12.22 0.74
CA VAL A 113 7.40 -10.84 1.20
C VAL A 113 5.99 -10.50 1.64
N SER A 114 5.84 -10.12 2.91
CA SER A 114 4.56 -9.73 3.51
C SER A 114 4.46 -8.22 3.57
N PHE A 115 3.40 -7.65 3.02
CA PHE A 115 3.05 -6.24 3.15
C PHE A 115 1.88 -6.08 4.11
N VAL A 116 1.95 -5.07 4.98
CA VAL A 116 0.87 -4.67 5.88
C VAL A 116 0.65 -3.17 5.76
N TRP A 117 -0.57 -2.77 5.48
CA TRP A 117 -1.04 -1.39 5.52
C TRP A 117 -1.89 -1.20 6.76
N THR A 118 -1.47 -0.33 7.65
CA THR A 118 -2.21 0.00 8.88
C THR A 118 -2.76 1.42 8.75
N ASP A 119 -4.07 1.56 8.74
CA ASP A 119 -4.72 2.86 8.68
C ASP A 119 -4.73 3.57 10.04
N LYS A 120 -5.22 4.83 10.08
CA LYS A 120 -5.30 5.64 11.32
C LYS A 120 -6.22 5.04 12.39
N SER A 121 -7.14 4.15 12.03
CA SER A 121 -8.03 3.46 12.96
C SER A 121 -7.43 2.15 13.49
N GLY A 122 -6.26 1.76 12.98
CA GLY A 122 -5.58 0.51 13.33
C GLY A 122 -6.07 -0.70 12.52
N VAL A 123 -6.88 -0.49 11.48
CA VAL A 123 -7.28 -1.58 10.58
C VAL A 123 -6.11 -1.97 9.70
N GLU A 124 -5.77 -3.25 9.72
CA GLU A 124 -4.71 -3.82 8.92
C GLU A 124 -5.26 -4.47 7.65
N THR A 125 -4.56 -4.23 6.54
CA THR A 125 -4.74 -4.91 5.25
C THR A 125 -3.44 -5.61 4.93
N LYS A 126 -3.48 -6.90 4.55
CA LYS A 126 -2.26 -7.70 4.38
C LYS A 126 -2.20 -8.37 3.02
N LEU A 127 -1.00 -8.39 2.41
CA LEU A 127 -0.66 -9.17 1.23
C LEU A 127 0.60 -9.99 1.51
N ASP A 128 0.50 -11.32 1.37
CA ASP A 128 1.65 -12.21 1.36
C ASP A 128 1.98 -12.59 -0.09
N HIS A 129 3.14 -12.15 -0.56
CA HIS A 129 3.61 -12.41 -1.92
C HIS A 129 4.77 -13.39 -1.94
N TYR A 130 4.52 -14.59 -2.47
CA TYR A 130 5.57 -15.59 -2.67
C TYR A 130 6.38 -15.27 -3.92
N MET A 131 7.68 -15.01 -3.75
CA MET A 131 8.59 -14.56 -4.80
C MET A 131 8.87 -15.64 -5.87
N GLY A 132 8.54 -16.89 -5.59
CA GLY A 132 8.72 -18.02 -6.51
C GLY A 132 7.64 -18.13 -7.58
N CYS A 133 6.60 -17.32 -7.57
CA CYS A 133 5.57 -17.31 -8.60
C CYS A 133 6.08 -16.71 -9.91
N MET A 134 5.85 -17.42 -11.04
CA MET A 134 6.53 -17.14 -12.31
C MET A 134 5.62 -16.59 -13.42
N ASN A 135 4.35 -16.26 -13.13
CA ASN A 135 3.50 -15.56 -14.10
C ASN A 135 3.95 -14.10 -14.32
N SER A 136 3.48 -13.44 -15.36
CA SER A 136 3.95 -12.11 -15.74
C SER A 136 3.66 -11.02 -14.70
N SER A 137 2.51 -11.09 -14.03
CA SER A 137 2.14 -10.13 -12.99
C SER A 137 3.01 -10.28 -11.75
N ASP A 138 3.26 -11.53 -11.31
CA ASP A 138 4.14 -11.80 -10.17
C ASP A 138 5.59 -11.38 -10.46
N LYS A 139 6.10 -11.65 -11.66
CA LYS A 139 7.45 -11.21 -12.09
C LYS A 139 7.59 -9.68 -12.03
N SER A 140 6.58 -8.95 -12.49
CA SER A 140 6.59 -7.49 -12.42
C SER A 140 6.57 -6.99 -10.99
N PHE A 141 5.85 -7.66 -10.11
CA PHE A 141 5.83 -7.31 -8.70
C PHE A 141 7.13 -7.71 -8.00
N ASN A 142 7.72 -8.87 -8.33
CA ASN A 142 9.05 -9.27 -7.85
C ASN A 142 10.09 -8.19 -8.16
N GLN A 143 10.15 -7.72 -9.42
CA GLN A 143 11.08 -6.66 -9.84
C GLN A 143 10.88 -5.36 -9.04
N PHE A 144 9.65 -5.01 -8.75
CA PHE A 144 9.36 -3.85 -7.89
C PHE A 144 9.85 -4.07 -6.46
N ILE A 145 9.58 -5.25 -5.86
CA ILE A 145 10.03 -5.61 -4.51
C ILE A 145 11.56 -5.54 -4.40
N GLU A 146 12.29 -6.02 -5.41
CA GLU A 146 13.75 -5.99 -5.46
C GLU A 146 14.33 -4.57 -5.47
N GLN A 147 13.55 -3.56 -5.88
CA GLN A 147 13.96 -2.16 -5.89
C GLN A 147 13.67 -1.43 -4.56
N LEU A 148 12.88 -2.03 -3.65
CA LEU A 148 12.49 -1.38 -2.40
C LEU A 148 13.69 -0.99 -1.53
N PRO A 149 14.74 -1.84 -1.34
CA PRO A 149 15.88 -1.47 -0.51
C PRO A 149 16.58 -0.20 -1.00
N GLU A 150 16.79 -0.07 -2.31
CA GLU A 150 17.39 1.12 -2.91
C GLU A 150 16.49 2.34 -2.76
N MET A 151 15.19 2.18 -3.05
CA MET A 151 14.20 3.25 -2.94
C MET A 151 14.11 3.82 -1.52
N LEU A 152 14.25 2.97 -0.50
CA LEU A 152 14.14 3.33 0.91
C LEU A 152 15.50 3.66 1.56
N GLY A 153 16.60 3.63 0.80
CA GLY A 153 17.92 3.93 1.31
C GLY A 153 18.46 2.92 2.34
N ILE A 154 17.97 1.67 2.31
CA ILE A 154 18.35 0.60 3.27
C ILE A 154 19.26 -0.45 2.63
N ASN A 155 19.69 -0.28 1.38
CA ASN A 155 20.47 -1.29 0.67
C ASN A 155 21.77 -1.63 1.42
N ASP A 156 22.46 -0.62 1.97
CA ASP A 156 23.69 -0.80 2.75
C ASP A 156 23.49 -1.45 4.13
N LEU A 157 22.25 -1.55 4.59
CA LEU A 157 21.91 -2.30 5.82
C LEU A 157 21.72 -3.79 5.54
N ILE A 158 21.39 -4.13 4.27
CA ILE A 158 21.07 -5.50 3.85
C ILE A 158 22.32 -6.20 3.28
N ARG A 159 23.14 -5.47 2.48
CA ARG A 159 24.26 -6.02 1.72
C ARG A 159 25.57 -5.30 1.95
#